data_ac05e792ae4c9f6043a75ef923527642
#
_entry.id   ac05e792ae4c9f6043a75ef923527642
#
_cell.length_a   1.000
_cell.length_b   1.000
_cell.length_c   1.000
_cell.angle_alpha   90.00
_cell.angle_beta   90.00
_cell.angle_gamma   90.00
#
_symmetry.space_group_name_H-M   'P 1'
#
loop_
_entity.id
_entity.type
_entity.pdbx_description
1 polymer ?
#
loop_
_entity_poly.entity_id
_entity_poly.type
_entity_poly.pdbx_seq_one_letter_code
_entity_poly.pdbx_strand_id
1 'polypeptide(L)'
;DLSSLQMVVHAAPPCPVEVKQAFIDWVGPIVHEFYSGSEGAGFTYIGPEDWLAHPGSVGKSMTGAIHILDDDGHELPVGEEGEVWFETNRTFEYHKDPEKTEAVWNRERGWSWLGDVGRVDDEGYLYLTDRASHMIISGGVNIYRREIEDVLVVHPPTADVGVPGTPDPDMGEQVTA
;
A
#
# COMPACT_ATOMS: atom_id res chain seq x y z
N ASP A 1 14.16 28.35 -6.49
CA ASP A 1 15.10 28.04 -5.41
C ASP A 1 14.35 27.35 -4.27
N LEU A 2 14.75 26.13 -3.94
CA LEU A 2 14.15 25.30 -2.87
C LEU A 2 15.11 25.09 -1.69
N SER A 3 16.23 25.82 -1.67
CA SER A 3 17.31 25.65 -0.67
C SER A 3 16.88 25.93 0.78
N SER A 4 15.74 26.56 0.99
CA SER A 4 15.16 26.80 2.33
C SER A 4 14.29 25.66 2.83
N LEU A 5 13.94 24.67 1.98
CA LEU A 5 13.18 23.49 2.41
C LEU A 5 14.04 22.62 3.33
N GLN A 6 13.48 22.27 4.47
CA GLN A 6 14.12 21.37 5.45
C GLN A 6 13.45 20.01 5.54
N MET A 7 12.18 19.93 5.14
CA MET A 7 11.39 18.71 5.16
C MET A 7 10.30 18.79 4.11
N VAL A 8 10.11 17.70 3.40
CA VAL A 8 8.95 17.46 2.55
C VAL A 8 8.26 16.19 3.06
N VAL A 9 6.97 16.24 3.27
CA VAL A 9 6.20 15.07 3.71
C VAL A 9 5.31 14.63 2.59
N HIS A 10 5.42 13.36 2.25
CA HIS A 10 4.61 12.66 1.27
C HIS A 10 3.67 11.67 1.98
N ALA A 11 2.45 11.58 1.54
CA ALA A 11 1.47 10.56 1.93
C ALA A 11 0.40 10.50 0.85
N ALA A 12 -0.13 9.34 0.56
CA ALA A 12 -1.16 9.08 -0.45
C ALA A 12 -1.32 10.18 -1.55
N PRO A 13 -1.48 9.81 -2.81
CA PRO A 13 -1.47 8.45 -3.34
C PRO A 13 -0.07 7.82 -3.37
N PRO A 14 0.05 6.54 -3.72
CA PRO A 14 1.34 5.90 -3.93
C PRO A 14 2.22 6.69 -4.91
N CYS A 15 3.53 6.73 -4.65
CA CYS A 15 4.50 7.41 -5.50
C CYS A 15 5.43 6.37 -6.14
N PRO A 16 5.53 6.30 -7.48
CA PRO A 16 6.49 5.41 -8.13
C PRO A 16 7.91 5.63 -7.61
N VAL A 17 8.66 4.54 -7.46
CA VAL A 17 10.02 4.55 -6.88
C VAL A 17 10.93 5.51 -7.63
N GLU A 18 10.91 5.49 -8.96
CA GLU A 18 11.72 6.34 -9.82
C GLU A 18 11.39 7.83 -9.65
N VAL A 19 10.11 8.15 -9.46
CA VAL A 19 9.65 9.54 -9.26
C VAL A 19 10.15 10.07 -7.91
N LYS A 20 10.00 9.26 -6.85
CA LYS A 20 10.47 9.66 -5.53
C LYS A 20 11.99 9.74 -5.47
N GLN A 21 12.72 8.81 -6.11
CA GLN A 21 14.17 8.86 -6.22
C GLN A 21 14.62 10.14 -6.93
N ALA A 22 14.04 10.44 -8.11
CA ALA A 22 14.37 11.66 -8.86
C ALA A 22 14.05 12.93 -8.06
N PHE A 23 13.00 12.92 -7.24
CA PHE A 23 12.67 14.04 -6.38
C PHE A 23 13.69 14.21 -5.25
N ILE A 24 14.13 13.11 -4.62
CA ILE A 24 15.18 13.14 -3.59
C ILE A 24 16.51 13.62 -4.20
N ASP A 25 16.86 13.17 -5.40
CA ASP A 25 18.06 13.62 -6.11
C ASP A 25 18.05 15.14 -6.39
N TRP A 26 16.85 15.70 -6.60
CA TRP A 26 16.68 17.14 -6.84
C TRP A 26 16.73 17.98 -5.57
N VAL A 27 15.99 17.58 -4.51
CA VAL A 27 15.83 18.42 -3.30
C VAL A 27 16.75 18.00 -2.15
N GLY A 28 17.40 16.85 -2.27
CA GLY A 28 18.18 16.23 -1.20
C GLY A 28 17.36 15.24 -0.34
N PRO A 29 18.01 14.58 0.63
CA PRO A 29 17.38 13.58 1.49
C PRO A 29 16.51 14.20 2.58
N ILE A 30 15.48 14.92 2.18
CA ILE A 30 14.52 15.61 3.06
C ILE A 30 13.07 15.13 2.88
N VAL A 31 12.87 14.10 2.05
CA VAL A 31 11.53 13.57 1.73
C VAL A 31 11.18 12.45 2.69
N HIS A 32 10.21 12.70 3.54
CA HIS A 32 9.65 11.75 4.49
C HIS A 32 8.33 11.22 3.97
N GLU A 33 7.98 9.99 4.34
CA GLU A 33 6.72 9.38 3.97
C GLU A 33 6.04 8.75 5.17
N PHE A 34 4.71 8.79 5.18
CA PHE A 34 3.91 7.99 6.07
C PHE A 34 2.73 7.35 5.33
N TYR A 35 2.29 6.20 5.81
CA TYR A 35 1.08 5.54 5.37
C TYR A 35 0.12 5.37 6.55
N SER A 36 -1.15 5.68 6.32
CA SER A 36 -2.24 5.49 7.28
C SER A 36 -3.58 5.61 6.57
N GLY A 37 -4.62 5.00 7.14
CA GLY A 37 -6.01 5.29 6.77
C GLY A 37 -6.61 6.38 7.64
N SER A 38 -7.66 7.05 7.14
CA SER A 38 -8.47 8.01 7.91
C SER A 38 -9.13 7.38 9.14
N GLU A 39 -9.28 6.08 9.16
CA GLU A 39 -9.74 5.25 10.27
C GLU A 39 -8.79 5.33 11.47
N GLY A 40 -7.52 5.66 11.25
CA GLY A 40 -6.50 5.77 12.29
C GLY A 40 -6.11 4.44 12.94
N ALA A 41 -6.38 3.32 12.27
CA ALA A 41 -6.12 1.99 12.78
C ALA A 41 -4.66 1.56 12.69
N GLY A 42 -3.91 2.08 11.71
CA GLY A 42 -2.49 1.83 11.52
C GLY A 42 -1.76 3.10 11.09
N PHE A 43 -0.48 3.17 11.40
CA PHE A 43 0.39 4.28 10.99
C PHE A 43 1.81 3.77 10.79
N THR A 44 2.36 3.96 9.61
CA THR A 44 3.79 3.71 9.33
C THR A 44 4.50 5.00 8.99
N TYR A 45 5.83 4.97 9.12
CA TYR A 45 6.68 6.11 8.80
C TYR A 45 8.03 5.64 8.28
N ILE A 46 8.58 6.39 7.31
CA ILE A 46 9.93 6.21 6.79
C ILE A 46 10.61 7.56 6.55
N GLY A 47 11.82 7.69 7.06
CA GLY A 47 12.70 8.81 6.78
C GLY A 47 13.44 8.64 5.45
N PRO A 48 14.07 9.71 4.95
CA PRO A 48 14.73 9.66 3.63
C PRO A 48 15.92 8.71 3.57
N GLU A 49 16.69 8.56 4.64
CA GLU A 49 17.84 7.64 4.69
C GLU A 49 17.38 6.18 4.66
N ASP A 50 16.37 5.86 5.46
CA ASP A 50 15.77 4.51 5.47
C ASP A 50 15.10 4.21 4.13
N TRP A 51 14.43 5.20 3.52
CA TRP A 51 13.80 4.99 2.22
C TRP A 51 14.82 4.71 1.12
N LEU A 52 15.97 5.37 1.14
CA LEU A 52 17.06 5.10 0.19
C LEU A 52 17.65 3.69 0.35
N ALA A 53 17.59 3.12 1.55
CA ALA A 53 17.97 1.74 1.82
C ALA A 53 16.85 0.74 1.46
N HIS A 54 15.57 1.17 1.55
CA HIS A 54 14.38 0.37 1.30
C HIS A 54 13.44 1.04 0.28
N PRO A 55 13.86 1.20 -1.00
CA PRO A 55 13.06 1.88 -2.01
C PRO A 55 11.70 1.22 -2.20
N GLY A 56 10.62 2.03 -2.24
CA GLY A 56 9.24 1.56 -2.38
C GLY A 56 8.54 1.19 -1.08
N SER A 57 9.28 1.15 0.05
CA SER A 57 8.65 0.95 1.36
C SER A 57 7.92 2.20 1.84
N VAL A 58 6.80 1.98 2.54
CA VAL A 58 6.06 2.99 3.30
C VAL A 58 6.47 3.04 4.78
N GLY A 59 7.53 2.31 5.13
CA GLY A 59 8.18 2.36 6.44
C GLY A 59 7.74 1.28 7.42
N LYS A 60 8.11 1.50 8.68
CA LYS A 60 7.78 0.61 9.80
C LYS A 60 6.58 1.14 10.58
N SER A 61 5.86 0.23 11.22
CA SER A 61 4.75 0.63 12.09
C SER A 61 5.24 1.46 13.28
N MET A 62 4.52 2.55 13.52
CA MET A 62 4.72 3.45 14.66
C MET A 62 3.67 3.23 15.77
N THR A 63 2.75 2.30 15.56
CA THR A 63 1.64 2.01 16.50
C THR A 63 1.74 0.57 17.00
N GLY A 64 0.97 -0.37 16.46
CA GLY A 64 1.02 -1.80 16.81
C GLY A 64 1.78 -2.61 15.77
N ALA A 65 1.84 -3.93 15.94
CA ALA A 65 2.44 -4.83 14.96
C ALA A 65 1.67 -4.82 13.62
N ILE A 66 2.39 -5.15 12.55
CA ILE A 66 1.79 -5.44 11.24
C ILE A 66 1.72 -6.96 11.09
N HIS A 67 0.60 -7.45 10.61
CA HIS A 67 0.36 -8.84 10.29
C HIS A 67 -0.04 -8.95 8.83
N ILE A 68 0.54 -9.90 8.11
CA ILE A 68 0.20 -10.19 6.72
C ILE A 68 -0.58 -11.50 6.72
N LEU A 69 -1.83 -11.48 6.23
CA LEU A 69 -2.71 -12.64 6.25
C LEU A 69 -3.07 -13.09 4.84
N ASP A 70 -3.29 -14.42 4.70
CA ASP A 70 -3.92 -15.00 3.52
C ASP A 70 -5.46 -14.81 3.55
N ASP A 71 -6.13 -15.26 2.49
CA ASP A 71 -7.60 -15.17 2.35
C ASP A 71 -8.36 -16.01 3.40
N ASP A 72 -7.69 -16.98 4.05
CA ASP A 72 -8.22 -17.80 5.13
C ASP A 72 -7.94 -17.19 6.53
N GLY A 73 -7.23 -16.08 6.60
CA GLY A 73 -6.89 -15.35 7.83
C GLY A 73 -5.72 -15.95 8.61
N HIS A 74 -4.86 -16.76 7.97
CA HIS A 74 -3.62 -17.26 8.55
C HIS A 74 -2.47 -16.28 8.27
N GLU A 75 -1.56 -16.14 9.25
CA GLU A 75 -0.37 -15.32 9.06
C GLU A 75 0.59 -15.94 8.04
N LEU A 76 1.01 -15.11 7.10
CA LEU A 76 1.98 -15.47 6.07
C LEU A 76 3.42 -15.25 6.55
N PRO A 77 4.38 -16.04 6.04
CA PRO A 77 5.81 -15.81 6.27
C PRO A 77 6.26 -14.42 5.81
N VAL A 78 7.34 -13.94 6.41
CA VAL A 78 8.01 -12.70 6.02
C VAL A 78 8.35 -12.73 4.52
N GLY A 79 8.03 -11.66 3.82
CA GLY A 79 8.28 -11.49 2.39
C GLY A 79 7.13 -11.97 1.48
N GLU A 80 6.18 -12.75 2.00
CA GLU A 80 4.99 -13.13 1.24
C GLU A 80 3.94 -12.01 1.26
N GLU A 81 3.14 -11.94 0.18
CA GLU A 81 2.11 -10.92 -0.01
C GLU A 81 0.75 -11.40 0.48
N GLY A 82 0.03 -10.51 1.15
CA GLY A 82 -1.30 -10.75 1.65
C GLY A 82 -1.96 -9.48 2.19
N GLU A 83 -3.10 -9.62 2.84
CA GLU A 83 -3.82 -8.53 3.48
C GLU A 83 -3.01 -7.91 4.62
N VAL A 84 -2.90 -6.57 4.62
CA VAL A 84 -2.13 -5.83 5.61
C VAL A 84 -3.01 -5.45 6.80
N TRP A 85 -2.86 -6.17 7.90
CA TRP A 85 -3.57 -5.95 9.15
C TRP A 85 -2.70 -5.25 10.17
N PHE A 86 -3.27 -4.32 10.94
CA PHE A 86 -2.60 -3.61 12.01
C PHE A 86 -3.17 -3.99 13.37
N GLU A 87 -2.30 -4.35 14.31
CA GLU A 87 -2.68 -4.38 15.71
C GLU A 87 -3.02 -2.96 16.18
N THR A 88 -4.22 -2.78 16.74
CA THR A 88 -4.69 -1.47 17.15
C THR A 88 -5.64 -1.54 18.34
N ASN A 89 -5.55 -0.55 19.20
CA ASN A 89 -6.51 -0.34 20.30
C ASN A 89 -7.57 0.74 19.95
N ARG A 90 -7.53 1.28 18.73
CA ARG A 90 -8.52 2.24 18.25
C ARG A 90 -9.67 1.51 17.59
N THR A 91 -10.87 1.95 17.84
CA THR A 91 -12.08 1.46 17.21
C THR A 91 -12.69 2.55 16.33
N PHE A 92 -13.20 2.16 15.18
CA PHE A 92 -13.97 3.02 14.29
C PHE A 92 -15.14 2.24 13.70
N GLU A 93 -16.10 2.96 13.14
CA GLU A 93 -17.25 2.38 12.44
C GLU A 93 -17.53 3.17 11.17
N TYR A 94 -17.87 2.45 10.09
CA TYR A 94 -18.38 3.10 8.89
C TYR A 94 -19.83 3.53 9.08
N HIS A 95 -20.13 4.76 8.71
CA HIS A 95 -21.44 5.37 8.92
C HIS A 95 -22.55 4.57 8.21
N LYS A 96 -23.49 4.02 8.97
CA LYS A 96 -24.63 3.19 8.49
C LYS A 96 -24.22 1.96 7.66
N ASP A 97 -23.00 1.46 7.85
CA ASP A 97 -22.49 0.29 7.16
C ASP A 97 -21.84 -0.68 8.16
N PRO A 98 -22.63 -1.43 8.92
CA PRO A 98 -22.12 -2.38 9.91
C PRO A 98 -21.42 -3.58 9.24
N GLU A 99 -21.86 -4.00 8.05
CA GLU A 99 -21.25 -5.13 7.34
C GLU A 99 -19.80 -4.80 6.94
N LYS A 100 -19.59 -3.62 6.35
CA LYS A 100 -18.24 -3.14 6.04
C LYS A 100 -17.40 -2.94 7.29
N THR A 101 -18.01 -2.48 8.39
CA THR A 101 -17.31 -2.30 9.66
C THR A 101 -16.80 -3.63 10.20
N GLU A 102 -17.63 -4.68 10.21
CA GLU A 102 -17.22 -6.01 10.66
C GLU A 102 -16.17 -6.66 9.74
N ALA A 103 -16.25 -6.44 8.43
CA ALA A 103 -15.30 -7.01 7.46
C ALA A 103 -13.85 -6.53 7.65
N VAL A 104 -13.64 -5.36 8.26
CA VAL A 104 -12.31 -4.78 8.49
C VAL A 104 -11.77 -4.98 9.91
N TRP A 105 -12.50 -5.74 10.75
CA TRP A 105 -12.11 -6.00 12.12
C TRP A 105 -11.91 -7.48 12.42
N ASN A 106 -10.74 -7.83 12.94
CA ASN A 106 -10.56 -9.06 13.71
C ASN A 106 -10.60 -8.71 15.20
N ARG A 107 -11.81 -8.74 15.77
CA ARG A 107 -12.05 -8.30 17.18
C ARG A 107 -11.37 -9.20 18.21
N GLU A 108 -11.19 -10.49 17.89
CA GLU A 108 -10.55 -11.44 18.82
C GLU A 108 -9.05 -11.13 18.97
N ARG A 109 -8.41 -10.73 17.87
CA ARG A 109 -6.99 -10.40 17.84
C ARG A 109 -6.72 -8.91 18.10
N GLY A 110 -7.73 -8.06 18.01
CA GLY A 110 -7.58 -6.60 18.12
C GLY A 110 -6.90 -6.00 16.89
N TRP A 111 -7.14 -6.57 15.71
CA TRP A 111 -6.53 -6.14 14.46
C TRP A 111 -7.53 -5.47 13.54
N SER A 112 -7.07 -4.53 12.75
CA SER A 112 -7.87 -3.87 11.72
C SER A 112 -7.16 -3.85 10.38
N TRP A 113 -7.93 -4.05 9.31
CA TRP A 113 -7.51 -4.02 7.93
C TRP A 113 -7.93 -2.72 7.26
N LEU A 114 -7.03 -2.07 6.52
CA LEU A 114 -7.32 -0.83 5.80
C LEU A 114 -7.70 -1.06 4.32
N GLY A 115 -7.78 -2.31 3.90
CA GLY A 115 -8.14 -2.67 2.53
C GLY A 115 -6.95 -2.77 1.57
N ASP A 116 -5.75 -2.77 2.10
CA ASP A 116 -4.53 -2.83 1.31
C ASP A 116 -3.89 -4.23 1.37
N VAL A 117 -3.20 -4.59 0.29
CA VAL A 117 -2.38 -5.80 0.14
C VAL A 117 -0.91 -5.38 0.12
N GLY A 118 -0.05 -6.18 0.72
CA GLY A 118 1.37 -5.89 0.78
C GLY A 118 2.15 -6.98 1.50
N ARG A 119 3.42 -6.71 1.76
CA ARG A 119 4.34 -7.61 2.47
C ARG A 119 5.23 -6.84 3.41
N VAL A 120 5.78 -7.54 4.38
CA VAL A 120 6.80 -7.00 5.30
C VAL A 120 8.11 -7.74 5.04
N ASP A 121 9.23 -7.03 4.98
CA ASP A 121 10.56 -7.64 4.87
C ASP A 121 11.10 -8.10 6.24
N ASP A 122 12.27 -8.74 6.23
CA ASP A 122 12.94 -9.27 7.44
C ASP A 122 13.42 -8.17 8.41
N GLU A 123 13.49 -6.93 7.96
CA GLU A 123 13.77 -5.76 8.80
C GLU A 123 12.52 -5.08 9.33
N GLY A 124 11.32 -5.50 8.91
CA GLY A 124 10.02 -4.97 9.36
C GLY A 124 9.51 -3.76 8.56
N TYR A 125 10.05 -3.50 7.38
CA TYR A 125 9.54 -2.48 6.47
C TYR A 125 8.36 -3.01 5.67
N LEU A 126 7.28 -2.22 5.61
CA LEU A 126 6.07 -2.52 4.85
C LEU A 126 6.19 -2.01 3.41
N TYR A 127 5.84 -2.87 2.47
CA TYR A 127 5.69 -2.55 1.04
C TYR A 127 4.25 -2.82 0.65
N LEU A 128 3.58 -1.81 0.09
CA LEU A 128 2.20 -1.93 -0.39
C LEU A 128 2.20 -2.32 -1.87
N THR A 129 1.48 -3.37 -2.21
CA THR A 129 1.34 -3.84 -3.58
C THR A 129 0.15 -3.16 -4.25
N ASP A 130 -1.06 -3.29 -3.69
CA ASP A 130 -2.28 -2.66 -4.24
C ASP A 130 -3.38 -2.59 -3.17
N ARG A 131 -4.56 -2.11 -3.57
CA ARG A 131 -5.80 -2.27 -2.82
C ARG A 131 -6.49 -3.59 -3.19
N ALA A 132 -6.96 -4.34 -2.21
CA ALA A 132 -7.68 -5.58 -2.46
C ALA A 132 -8.91 -5.38 -3.36
N SER A 133 -9.63 -4.26 -3.20
CA SER A 133 -10.77 -3.89 -4.07
C SER A 133 -10.39 -3.53 -5.51
N HIS A 134 -9.12 -3.42 -5.80
CA HIS A 134 -8.60 -3.07 -7.13
C HIS A 134 -7.89 -4.22 -7.84
N MET A 135 -7.70 -5.32 -7.15
CA MET A 135 -7.08 -6.52 -7.71
C MET A 135 -7.96 -7.09 -8.82
N ILE A 136 -7.36 -7.41 -9.95
CA ILE A 136 -8.01 -8.06 -11.09
C ILE A 136 -7.80 -9.56 -10.93
N ILE A 137 -8.87 -10.34 -11.02
CA ILE A 137 -8.79 -11.81 -10.94
C ILE A 137 -9.02 -12.37 -12.34
N SER A 138 -7.95 -12.76 -13.02
CA SER A 138 -7.97 -13.30 -14.37
C SER A 138 -7.55 -14.77 -14.38
N GLY A 139 -8.47 -15.65 -14.73
CA GLY A 139 -8.21 -17.11 -14.76
C GLY A 139 -7.73 -17.68 -13.43
N GLY A 140 -8.15 -17.08 -12.30
CA GLY A 140 -7.72 -17.47 -10.96
C GLY A 140 -6.35 -16.91 -10.53
N VAL A 141 -5.79 -16.02 -11.33
CA VAL A 141 -4.52 -15.32 -10.99
C VAL A 141 -4.83 -13.91 -10.50
N ASN A 142 -4.29 -13.55 -9.34
CA ASN A 142 -4.36 -12.20 -8.81
C ASN A 142 -3.39 -11.30 -9.58
N ILE A 143 -3.91 -10.22 -10.15
CA ILE A 143 -3.14 -9.23 -10.91
C ILE A 143 -3.31 -7.86 -10.24
N TYR A 144 -2.20 -7.32 -9.79
CA TYR A 144 -2.15 -6.02 -9.12
C TYR A 144 -1.99 -4.91 -10.16
N ARG A 145 -3.00 -4.05 -10.27
CA ARG A 145 -3.06 -2.98 -11.28
C ARG A 145 -1.88 -2.04 -11.18
N ARG A 146 -1.48 -1.72 -9.97
CA ARG A 146 -0.41 -0.78 -9.70
C ARG A 146 0.93 -1.21 -10.30
N GLU A 147 1.26 -2.49 -10.31
CA GLU A 147 2.49 -2.97 -10.94
C GLU A 147 2.56 -2.61 -12.43
N ILE A 148 1.41 -2.68 -13.11
CA ILE A 148 1.30 -2.33 -14.53
C ILE A 148 1.28 -0.81 -14.70
N GLU A 149 0.54 -0.09 -13.86
CA GLU A 149 0.43 1.37 -13.89
C GLU A 149 1.78 2.05 -13.65
N ASP A 150 2.57 1.56 -12.68
CA ASP A 150 3.91 2.09 -12.36
C ASP A 150 4.89 1.94 -13.55
N VAL A 151 4.77 0.87 -14.33
CA VAL A 151 5.59 0.68 -15.55
C VAL A 151 5.12 1.59 -16.69
N LEU A 152 3.80 1.74 -16.86
CA LEU A 152 3.25 2.50 -17.98
C LEU A 152 3.34 4.02 -17.77
N VAL A 153 3.19 4.50 -16.52
CA VAL A 153 3.18 5.94 -16.23
C VAL A 153 4.51 6.64 -16.47
N VAL A 154 5.63 5.90 -16.37
CA VAL A 154 6.97 6.46 -16.65
C VAL A 154 7.32 6.48 -18.15
N HIS A 155 6.46 5.93 -19.02
CA HIS A 155 6.70 5.95 -20.46
C HIS A 155 6.48 7.37 -21.02
N PRO A 156 7.44 7.94 -21.79
CA PRO A 156 7.45 9.35 -22.18
C PRO A 156 6.16 9.95 -22.78
N PRO A 157 5.37 9.23 -23.60
CA PRO A 157 4.11 9.75 -24.13
C PRO A 157 2.92 9.60 -23.17
N THR A 158 3.09 8.93 -22.01
CA THR A 158 1.98 8.69 -21.07
C THR A 158 1.81 9.90 -20.16
N ALA A 159 0.63 10.48 -20.18
CA ALA A 159 0.26 11.60 -19.30
C ALA A 159 -0.41 11.10 -18.01
N ASP A 160 -1.16 10.02 -18.12
CA ASP A 160 -1.83 9.34 -17.02
C ASP A 160 -2.20 7.91 -17.46
N VAL A 161 -2.39 6.99 -16.52
CA VAL A 161 -2.72 5.59 -16.83
C VAL A 161 -3.68 5.04 -15.77
N GLY A 162 -4.58 4.20 -16.22
CA GLY A 162 -5.46 3.40 -15.37
C GLY A 162 -5.60 2.00 -15.97
N VAL A 163 -5.49 0.98 -15.14
CA VAL A 163 -5.56 -0.43 -15.53
C VAL A 163 -6.78 -1.09 -14.90
N PRO A 164 -7.99 -0.96 -15.50
CA PRO A 164 -9.18 -1.64 -15.00
C PRO A 164 -9.21 -3.12 -15.40
N GLY A 165 -9.81 -3.95 -14.54
CA GLY A 165 -10.36 -5.24 -14.94
C GLY A 165 -11.63 -5.04 -15.74
N THR A 166 -11.73 -5.68 -16.90
CA THR A 166 -12.95 -5.72 -17.69
C THR A 166 -13.52 -7.14 -17.71
N PRO A 167 -14.85 -7.33 -17.62
CA PRO A 167 -15.43 -8.66 -17.61
C PRO A 167 -15.03 -9.49 -18.83
N ASP A 168 -14.61 -10.72 -18.60
CA ASP A 168 -14.27 -11.72 -19.62
C ASP A 168 -15.00 -13.03 -19.33
N PRO A 169 -15.70 -13.64 -20.30
CA PRO A 169 -16.53 -14.82 -20.07
C PRO A 169 -15.74 -16.09 -19.75
N ASP A 170 -14.47 -16.16 -20.16
CA ASP A 170 -13.62 -17.34 -19.96
C ASP A 170 -12.69 -17.18 -18.75
N MET A 171 -12.21 -15.97 -18.50
CA MET A 171 -11.21 -15.67 -17.49
C MET A 171 -11.81 -14.98 -16.24
N GLY A 172 -13.08 -14.58 -16.26
CA GLY A 172 -13.72 -13.74 -15.23
C GLY A 172 -13.44 -12.26 -15.49
N GLU A 173 -12.18 -11.86 -15.45
CA GLU A 173 -11.72 -10.52 -15.83
C GLU A 173 -10.52 -10.60 -16.77
N GLN A 174 -10.34 -9.58 -17.60
CA GLN A 174 -9.14 -9.35 -18.38
C GLN A 174 -8.55 -7.97 -18.09
N VAL A 175 -7.23 -7.87 -18.17
CA VAL A 175 -6.50 -6.61 -18.00
C VAL A 175 -6.70 -5.71 -19.21
N THR A 176 -7.04 -4.44 -18.97
CA THR A 176 -7.14 -3.41 -19.99
C THR A 176 -6.33 -2.18 -19.54
N ALA A 177 -5.56 -1.55 -20.43
CA ALA A 177 -4.77 -0.35 -20.13
C ALA A 177 -4.90 0.68 -21.25
#